data_7e05fa25f4e079c3d99db0f84822864d
#
_entry.id   7e05fa25f4e079c3d99db0f84822864d
#
_cell.length_a   1.000
_cell.length_b   1.000
_cell.length_c   1.000
_cell.angle_alpha   90.00
_cell.angle_beta   90.00
_cell.angle_gamma   90.00
#
_symmetry.space_group_name_H-M   'P 1'
#
loop_
_entity.id
_entity.type
_entity.pdbx_description
1 polymer ?
#
loop_
_entity_poly.entity_id
_entity_poly.type
_entity_poly.pdbx_seq_one_letter_code
_entity_poly.pdbx_strand_id
1 'polypeptide(L)'
;MSKQMTEMLKGALEGIVLAILAEQPAYGYEITARLRDHGFTDIAEGTIYALLVRVEQKKLVDVEKVPSEKGPPRKVFTLNADGRRDLEDFWTTWTFLSQHIESLRPGGSDISADTAPGADTAPNTNTAPAANTTTTNTNTNTNTTTNTNTNTEEN
;
A
#
# COMPACT_ATOMS: atom_id res chain seq x y z
N MET A 1 -20.97 -5.59 -11.89
CA MET A 1 -19.66 -5.64 -12.63
C MET A 1 -19.81 -6.22 -14.01
N SER A 2 -19.00 -5.79 -14.98
CA SER A 2 -18.96 -6.46 -16.27
C SER A 2 -18.37 -7.86 -16.15
N LYS A 3 -18.77 -8.79 -17.05
CA LYS A 3 -18.19 -10.14 -17.11
C LYS A 3 -16.65 -10.09 -17.19
N GLN A 4 -16.11 -9.11 -17.94
CA GLN A 4 -14.68 -8.90 -18.10
C GLN A 4 -14.00 -8.53 -16.78
N MET A 5 -14.58 -7.64 -15.98
CA MET A 5 -14.05 -7.27 -14.66
C MET A 5 -14.00 -8.50 -13.74
N THR A 6 -15.05 -9.33 -13.74
CA THR A 6 -15.08 -10.56 -12.93
C THR A 6 -13.96 -11.53 -13.32
N GLU A 7 -13.67 -11.66 -14.61
CA GLU A 7 -12.57 -12.54 -15.07
C GLU A 7 -11.19 -11.97 -14.65
N MET A 8 -11.00 -10.66 -14.76
CA MET A 8 -9.74 -10.03 -14.32
C MET A 8 -9.53 -10.13 -12.80
N LEU A 9 -10.59 -9.98 -12.02
CA LEU A 9 -10.54 -10.09 -10.56
C LEU A 9 -10.17 -11.49 -10.06
N LYS A 10 -10.44 -12.55 -10.82
CA LYS A 10 -10.08 -13.92 -10.37
C LYS A 10 -8.61 -14.09 -10.05
N GLY A 11 -7.72 -13.39 -10.76
CA GLY A 11 -6.28 -13.42 -10.49
C GLY A 11 -5.82 -12.45 -9.40
N ALA A 12 -6.54 -11.33 -9.23
CA ALA A 12 -6.13 -10.26 -8.33
C ALA A 12 -6.79 -10.33 -6.94
N LEU A 13 -7.89 -11.05 -6.78
CA LEU A 13 -8.74 -10.99 -5.60
C LEU A 13 -8.03 -11.46 -4.31
N GLU A 14 -7.11 -12.42 -4.41
CA GLU A 14 -6.31 -12.89 -3.28
C GLU A 14 -5.41 -11.76 -2.76
N GLY A 15 -4.65 -11.10 -3.64
CA GLY A 15 -3.81 -9.97 -3.27
C GLY A 15 -4.62 -8.78 -2.71
N ILE A 16 -5.81 -8.52 -3.27
CA ILE A 16 -6.72 -7.47 -2.77
C ILE A 16 -7.19 -7.79 -1.34
N VAL A 17 -7.54 -9.03 -1.02
CA VAL A 17 -7.94 -9.44 0.33
C VAL A 17 -6.75 -9.35 1.30
N LEU A 18 -5.55 -9.76 0.89
CA LEU A 18 -4.34 -9.59 1.71
C LEU A 18 -4.04 -8.11 1.96
N ALA A 19 -4.26 -7.22 0.97
CA ALA A 19 -4.09 -5.78 1.14
C ALA A 19 -5.06 -5.20 2.19
N ILE A 20 -6.32 -5.62 2.19
CA ILE A 20 -7.30 -5.23 3.21
C ILE A 20 -6.87 -5.70 4.60
N LEU A 21 -6.34 -6.92 4.72
CA LEU A 21 -5.86 -7.48 5.98
C LEU A 21 -4.54 -6.85 6.44
N ALA A 22 -3.77 -6.23 5.53
CA ALA A 22 -2.55 -5.51 5.89
C ALA A 22 -2.84 -4.21 6.66
N GLU A 23 -4.01 -3.61 6.47
CA GLU A 23 -4.43 -2.41 7.20
C GLU A 23 -4.71 -2.74 8.67
N GLN A 24 -5.51 -3.78 8.92
CA GLN A 24 -5.84 -4.26 10.27
C GLN A 24 -6.50 -5.64 10.21
N PRO A 25 -6.41 -6.44 11.30
CA PRO A 25 -7.16 -7.68 11.45
C PRO A 25 -8.66 -7.47 11.25
N ALA A 26 -9.37 -8.47 10.71
CA ALA A 26 -10.78 -8.35 10.41
C ALA A 26 -11.53 -9.69 10.47
N TYR A 27 -12.83 -9.62 10.75
CA TYR A 27 -13.75 -10.73 10.55
C TYR A 27 -14.10 -10.89 9.07
N GLY A 28 -14.50 -12.09 8.65
CA GLY A 28 -14.86 -12.34 7.24
C GLY A 28 -15.93 -11.40 6.68
N TYR A 29 -16.94 -11.02 7.48
CA TYR A 29 -17.97 -10.07 7.07
C TYR A 29 -17.43 -8.62 6.93
N GLU A 30 -16.45 -8.23 7.75
CA GLU A 30 -15.82 -6.91 7.65
C GLU A 30 -14.94 -6.80 6.40
N ILE A 31 -14.24 -7.88 6.03
CA ILE A 31 -13.48 -7.94 4.78
C ILE A 31 -14.43 -7.72 3.61
N THR A 32 -15.60 -8.36 3.62
CA THR A 32 -16.62 -8.17 2.58
C THR A 32 -17.15 -6.72 2.55
N ALA A 33 -17.37 -6.10 3.71
CA ALA A 33 -17.79 -4.70 3.78
C ALA A 33 -16.74 -3.76 3.21
N ARG A 34 -15.47 -3.89 3.64
CA ARG A 34 -14.35 -3.07 3.12
C ARG A 34 -14.15 -3.23 1.62
N LEU A 35 -14.28 -4.45 1.09
CA LEU A 35 -14.25 -4.67 -0.37
C LEU A 35 -15.32 -3.84 -1.09
N ARG A 36 -16.53 -3.79 -0.55
CA ARG A 36 -17.63 -2.97 -1.11
C ARG A 36 -17.32 -1.47 -1.04
N ASP A 37 -16.74 -1.01 0.07
CA ASP A 37 -16.33 0.38 0.26
C ASP A 37 -15.24 0.80 -0.75
N HIS A 38 -14.34 -0.14 -1.13
CA HIS A 38 -13.37 0.04 -2.20
C HIS A 38 -13.96 -0.14 -3.63
N GLY A 39 -15.27 -0.25 -3.77
CA GLY A 39 -15.96 -0.33 -5.07
C GLY A 39 -16.14 -1.74 -5.63
N PHE A 40 -15.73 -2.79 -4.91
CA PHE A 40 -15.93 -4.18 -5.31
C PHE A 40 -17.31 -4.71 -4.88
N THR A 41 -18.38 -4.05 -5.33
CA THR A 41 -19.77 -4.26 -4.85
C THR A 41 -20.37 -5.60 -5.23
N ASP A 42 -19.95 -6.18 -6.38
CA ASP A 42 -20.61 -7.35 -6.97
C ASP A 42 -19.89 -8.68 -6.67
N ILE A 43 -18.96 -8.70 -5.73
CA ILE A 43 -18.29 -9.93 -5.32
C ILE A 43 -19.20 -10.68 -4.33
N ALA A 44 -19.57 -11.91 -4.69
CA ALA A 44 -20.40 -12.76 -3.83
C ALA A 44 -19.65 -13.09 -2.52
N GLU A 45 -20.34 -13.02 -1.40
CA GLU A 45 -19.77 -13.33 -0.07
C GLU A 45 -19.16 -14.74 -0.03
N GLY A 46 -19.82 -15.73 -0.67
CA GLY A 46 -19.30 -17.08 -0.78
C GLY A 46 -17.92 -17.16 -1.45
N THR A 47 -17.64 -16.27 -2.42
CA THR A 47 -16.32 -16.18 -3.06
C THR A 47 -15.27 -15.71 -2.06
N ILE A 48 -15.61 -14.71 -1.25
CA ILE A 48 -14.70 -14.19 -0.21
C ILE A 48 -14.42 -15.25 0.84
N TYR A 49 -15.45 -15.95 1.35
CA TYR A 49 -15.25 -17.02 2.32
C TYR A 49 -14.43 -18.19 1.77
N ALA A 50 -14.65 -18.59 0.52
CA ALA A 50 -13.82 -19.61 -0.14
C ALA A 50 -12.34 -19.15 -0.25
N LEU A 51 -12.13 -17.87 -0.54
CA LEU A 51 -10.81 -17.29 -0.61
C LEU A 51 -10.13 -17.24 0.78
N LEU A 52 -10.85 -16.84 1.83
CA LEU A 52 -10.34 -16.84 3.21
C LEU A 52 -9.91 -18.24 3.66
N VAL A 53 -10.67 -19.28 3.31
CA VAL A 53 -10.26 -20.67 3.55
C VAL A 53 -8.95 -20.99 2.81
N ARG A 54 -8.79 -20.53 1.58
CA ARG A 54 -7.57 -20.76 0.79
C ARG A 54 -6.36 -20.06 1.36
N VAL A 55 -6.46 -18.78 1.76
CA VAL A 55 -5.32 -18.05 2.38
C VAL A 55 -4.96 -18.62 3.76
N GLU A 56 -5.94 -19.13 4.53
CA GLU A 56 -5.71 -19.87 5.76
C GLU A 56 -4.94 -21.19 5.49
N GLN A 57 -5.33 -21.95 4.46
CA GLN A 57 -4.63 -23.18 4.05
C GLN A 57 -3.21 -22.93 3.57
N LYS A 58 -2.99 -21.81 2.87
CA LYS A 58 -1.65 -21.35 2.44
C LYS A 58 -0.81 -20.79 3.59
N LYS A 59 -1.38 -20.66 4.79
CA LYS A 59 -0.74 -20.08 5.98
C LYS A 59 -0.28 -18.62 5.78
N LEU A 60 -1.01 -17.86 5.00
CA LEU A 60 -0.74 -16.43 4.78
C LEU A 60 -1.36 -15.55 5.86
N VAL A 61 -2.25 -16.11 6.68
CA VAL A 61 -2.96 -15.45 7.76
C VAL A 61 -2.97 -16.32 9.01
N ASP A 62 -2.94 -15.67 10.17
CA ASP A 62 -3.25 -16.28 11.45
C ASP A 62 -4.75 -16.14 11.70
N VAL A 63 -5.38 -17.18 12.24
CA VAL A 63 -6.82 -17.22 12.47
C VAL A 63 -7.09 -17.47 13.94
N GLU A 64 -7.76 -16.52 14.58
CA GLU A 64 -8.24 -16.64 15.95
C GLU A 64 -9.76 -16.83 15.97
N LYS A 65 -10.23 -17.75 16.83
CA LYS A 65 -11.66 -17.95 17.07
C LYS A 65 -12.07 -17.12 18.30
N VAL A 66 -12.89 -16.10 18.06
CA VAL A 66 -13.41 -15.24 19.12
C VAL A 66 -14.82 -15.67 19.47
N PRO A 67 -15.15 -15.87 20.77
CA PRO A 67 -16.50 -16.17 21.21
C PRO A 67 -17.49 -15.08 20.75
N SER A 68 -18.70 -15.46 20.37
CA SER A 68 -19.78 -14.54 20.03
C SER A 68 -20.88 -14.63 21.08
N GLU A 69 -21.37 -13.47 21.57
CA GLU A 69 -22.42 -13.43 22.60
C GLU A 69 -23.76 -14.04 22.15
N LYS A 70 -24.04 -14.05 20.86
CA LYS A 70 -25.34 -14.48 20.31
C LYS A 70 -25.21 -15.44 19.13
N GLY A 71 -24.11 -16.21 19.02
CA GLY A 71 -23.92 -17.09 17.87
C GLY A 71 -22.67 -17.96 17.95
N PRO A 72 -22.36 -18.71 16.89
CA PRO A 72 -21.15 -19.51 16.85
C PRO A 72 -19.89 -18.63 16.91
N PRO A 73 -18.75 -19.17 17.38
CA PRO A 73 -17.48 -18.45 17.39
C PRO A 73 -17.14 -17.88 15.99
N ARG A 74 -16.64 -16.66 15.98
CA ARG A 74 -16.25 -15.96 14.75
C ARG A 74 -14.74 -16.05 14.54
N LYS A 75 -14.32 -16.16 13.29
CA LYS A 75 -12.90 -16.14 12.93
C LYS A 75 -12.45 -14.70 12.68
N VAL A 76 -11.37 -14.28 13.34
CA VAL A 76 -10.62 -13.06 13.04
C VAL A 76 -9.38 -13.48 12.25
N PHE A 77 -9.15 -12.82 11.14
CA PHE A 77 -8.02 -13.06 10.26
C PHE A 77 -6.99 -11.95 10.44
N THR A 78 -5.74 -12.32 10.67
CA THR A 78 -4.61 -11.39 10.80
C THR A 78 -3.54 -11.75 9.78
N LEU A 79 -3.08 -10.78 9.00
CA LEU A 79 -2.01 -11.01 8.03
C LEU A 79 -0.70 -11.30 8.77
N ASN A 80 -0.07 -12.44 8.49
CA ASN A 80 1.20 -12.82 9.08
C ASN A 80 2.40 -12.44 8.20
N ALA A 81 3.61 -12.84 8.59
CA ALA A 81 4.84 -12.51 7.88
C ALA A 81 4.89 -13.12 6.46
N ASP A 82 4.37 -14.33 6.28
CA ASP A 82 4.32 -14.98 4.97
C ASP A 82 3.31 -14.29 4.06
N GLY A 83 2.14 -13.91 4.61
CA GLY A 83 1.14 -13.15 3.88
C GLY A 83 1.62 -11.75 3.48
N ARG A 84 2.47 -11.09 4.27
CA ARG A 84 3.08 -9.80 3.90
C ARG A 84 4.02 -9.96 2.71
N ARG A 85 4.84 -11.02 2.69
CA ARG A 85 5.73 -11.31 1.55
C ARG A 85 4.93 -11.61 0.29
N ASP A 86 3.88 -12.42 0.38
CA ASP A 86 3.00 -12.73 -0.75
C ASP A 86 2.29 -11.47 -1.29
N LEU A 87 1.92 -10.55 -0.41
CA LEU A 87 1.37 -9.25 -0.78
C LEU A 87 2.40 -8.35 -1.48
N GLU A 88 3.66 -8.33 -1.06
CA GLU A 88 4.74 -7.59 -1.72
C GLU A 88 5.00 -8.14 -3.12
N ASP A 89 5.02 -9.45 -3.28
CA ASP A 89 5.14 -10.12 -4.58
C ASP A 89 3.94 -9.82 -5.48
N PHE A 90 2.74 -9.77 -4.92
CA PHE A 90 1.53 -9.36 -5.63
C PHE A 90 1.66 -7.92 -6.15
N TRP A 91 2.08 -6.95 -5.33
CA TRP A 91 2.23 -5.56 -5.77
C TRP A 91 3.32 -5.40 -6.84
N THR A 92 4.42 -6.12 -6.72
CA THR A 92 5.49 -6.15 -7.72
C THR A 92 4.95 -6.67 -9.06
N THR A 93 4.25 -7.79 -9.02
CA THR A 93 3.64 -8.41 -10.21
C THR A 93 2.56 -7.52 -10.82
N TRP A 94 1.71 -6.90 -9.98
CA TRP A 94 0.67 -5.98 -10.43
C TRP A 94 1.24 -4.75 -11.14
N THR A 95 2.27 -4.15 -10.56
CA THR A 95 2.96 -2.98 -11.14
C THR A 95 3.55 -3.33 -12.50
N PHE A 96 4.27 -4.44 -12.59
CA PHE A 96 4.82 -4.93 -13.86
C PHE A 96 3.73 -5.14 -14.90
N LEU A 97 2.68 -5.89 -14.55
CA LEU A 97 1.60 -6.23 -15.46
C LEU A 97 0.84 -4.98 -15.94
N SER A 98 0.47 -4.09 -15.04
CA SER A 98 -0.28 -2.88 -15.36
C SER A 98 0.50 -1.95 -16.31
N GLN A 99 1.79 -1.76 -16.07
CA GLN A 99 2.66 -0.94 -16.94
C GLN A 99 2.78 -1.54 -18.34
N HIS A 100 2.97 -2.86 -18.44
CA HIS A 100 3.11 -3.52 -19.74
C HIS A 100 1.80 -3.59 -20.51
N ILE A 101 0.66 -3.78 -19.83
CA ILE A 101 -0.65 -3.71 -20.49
C ILE A 101 -0.93 -2.30 -20.99
N GLU A 102 -0.61 -1.27 -20.20
CA GLU A 102 -0.83 0.12 -20.59
C GLU A 102 0.02 0.50 -21.81
N SER A 103 1.25 -0.01 -21.91
CA SER A 103 2.12 0.22 -23.08
C SER A 103 1.57 -0.35 -24.40
N LEU A 104 0.65 -1.33 -24.31
CA LEU A 104 -0.02 -1.93 -25.46
C LEU A 104 -1.27 -1.15 -25.90
N ARG A 105 -1.68 -0.11 -25.18
CA ARG A 105 -2.85 0.70 -25.52
C ARG A 105 -2.56 1.53 -26.78
N PRO A 106 -3.34 1.40 -27.87
CA PRO A 106 -3.17 2.24 -29.06
C PRO A 106 -3.36 3.72 -28.68
N GLY A 107 -2.34 4.56 -28.88
CA GLY A 107 -2.36 5.99 -28.53
C GLY A 107 -1.90 6.32 -27.11
N GLY A 108 -1.36 5.39 -26.35
CA GLY A 108 -0.88 5.59 -24.98
C GLY A 108 0.51 6.22 -24.83
N SER A 109 1.11 6.72 -25.91
CA SER A 109 2.49 7.28 -25.90
C SER A 109 2.56 8.79 -25.61
N ASP A 110 1.45 9.50 -25.40
CA ASP A 110 1.43 10.97 -25.36
C ASP A 110 0.91 11.57 -24.03
N ILE A 111 1.16 10.91 -22.90
CA ILE A 111 0.94 11.57 -21.62
C ILE A 111 2.29 11.73 -20.90
N SER A 112 3.22 12.40 -21.57
CA SER A 112 4.40 12.95 -20.91
C SER A 112 4.86 14.19 -21.66
N ALA A 113 4.76 15.31 -20.99
CA ALA A 113 5.30 16.61 -21.36
C ALA A 113 4.42 17.45 -22.33
N ASP A 114 3.35 18.04 -21.84
CA ASP A 114 3.14 19.47 -22.12
C ASP A 114 2.15 20.08 -21.09
N THR A 115 2.69 20.63 -20.04
CA THR A 115 2.08 21.75 -19.33
C THR A 115 3.22 22.61 -18.80
N ALA A 116 3.89 23.27 -19.74
CA ALA A 116 4.57 24.51 -19.45
C ALA A 116 3.58 25.64 -19.74
N PRO A 117 3.18 26.44 -18.74
CA PRO A 117 2.42 27.67 -19.04
C PRO A 117 3.37 28.65 -19.71
N GLY A 118 2.99 29.07 -20.90
CA GLY A 118 3.67 30.06 -21.69
C GLY A 118 3.90 31.36 -20.92
N ALA A 119 5.16 31.75 -20.84
CA ALA A 119 5.56 33.09 -20.47
C ALA A 119 5.72 33.88 -21.75
N ASP A 120 4.76 34.73 -22.02
CA ASP A 120 4.94 35.82 -22.96
C ASP A 120 4.96 37.11 -22.14
N THR A 121 6.05 37.82 -22.22
CA THR A 121 6.22 39.26 -22.35
C THR A 121 7.57 39.69 -21.76
N ALA A 122 8.51 40.00 -22.62
CA ALA A 122 9.64 40.88 -22.34
C ALA A 122 9.24 42.33 -22.73
N PRO A 123 10.04 43.37 -22.56
CA PRO A 123 11.20 43.62 -21.70
C PRO A 123 11.09 44.94 -20.92
N ASN A 124 11.87 45.17 -19.87
CA ASN A 124 12.45 46.50 -19.69
C ASN A 124 13.68 46.53 -18.78
N THR A 125 14.63 47.24 -19.27
CA THR A 125 15.93 47.67 -18.81
C THR A 125 15.91 48.32 -17.42
N ASN A 126 16.89 48.09 -16.55
CA ASN A 126 17.97 49.01 -16.21
C ASN A 126 18.59 48.74 -14.80
N THR A 127 19.93 48.80 -14.80
CA THR A 127 20.79 49.33 -13.74
C THR A 127 21.11 48.48 -12.49
N ALA A 128 22.31 47.97 -12.46
CA ALA A 128 23.10 47.63 -11.27
C ALA A 128 23.54 48.94 -10.54
N PRO A 129 24.23 48.95 -9.36
CA PRO A 129 25.06 47.90 -8.71
C PRO A 129 25.02 47.81 -7.16
N ALA A 130 25.73 46.81 -6.68
CA ALA A 130 26.51 46.74 -5.45
C ALA A 130 25.82 46.53 -4.08
N ALA A 131 26.13 45.48 -3.38
CA ALA A 131 27.01 45.34 -2.22
C ALA A 131 26.73 44.07 -1.43
N ASN A 132 27.65 43.18 -1.48
CA ASN A 132 28.31 42.48 -0.37
C ASN A 132 27.57 42.37 0.97
N THR A 133 27.24 41.15 1.42
CA THR A 133 27.53 40.74 2.83
C THR A 133 27.50 39.20 2.94
N THR A 134 28.65 38.69 3.31
CA THR A 134 28.97 37.34 3.80
C THR A 134 28.13 37.00 5.02
N THR A 135 27.50 35.84 5.06
CA THR A 135 27.13 35.18 6.32
C THR A 135 27.39 33.70 6.23
N THR A 136 28.46 33.33 6.89
CA THR A 136 28.92 31.98 7.22
C THR A 136 27.89 31.31 8.14
N ASN A 137 27.36 30.19 7.77
CA ASN A 137 26.61 29.37 8.71
C ASN A 137 27.31 28.04 8.93
N THR A 138 27.97 27.96 10.06
CA THR A 138 28.69 26.80 10.59
C THR A 138 27.68 25.89 11.29
N ASN A 139 27.39 24.74 10.75
CA ASN A 139 26.57 23.72 11.41
C ASN A 139 27.49 22.69 12.06
N THR A 140 27.65 22.78 13.38
CA THR A 140 28.42 21.84 14.19
C THR A 140 27.47 20.76 14.71
N ASN A 141 27.61 19.57 14.20
CA ASN A 141 26.91 18.40 14.71
C ASN A 141 27.83 17.68 15.71
N THR A 142 27.51 17.77 16.99
CA THR A 142 28.18 17.01 18.06
C THR A 142 27.29 15.84 18.46
N ASN A 143 27.68 14.66 18.03
CA ASN A 143 27.10 13.39 18.47
C ASN A 143 27.89 12.90 19.69
N THR A 144 27.27 12.92 20.87
CA THR A 144 27.88 12.36 22.11
C THR A 144 27.13 11.07 22.46
N THR A 145 27.79 9.97 22.16
CA THR A 145 27.43 8.64 22.64
C THR A 145 27.98 8.46 24.05
N THR A 146 27.10 8.29 25.03
CA THR A 146 27.51 7.82 26.36
C THR A 146 26.89 6.46 26.60
N ASN A 147 27.74 5.45 26.53
CA ASN A 147 27.44 4.08 26.92
C ASN A 147 27.85 3.89 28.36
N THR A 148 26.94 3.61 29.27
CA THR A 148 27.24 3.19 30.62
C THR A 148 26.63 1.84 30.89
N ASN A 149 27.50 0.85 30.82
CA ASN A 149 27.24 -0.52 31.23
C ASN A 149 27.55 -0.62 32.74
N THR A 150 26.60 -0.98 33.57
CA THR A 150 26.85 -1.38 34.96
C THR A 150 26.19 -2.74 35.17
N ASN A 151 27.07 -3.70 35.19
CA ASN A 151 26.84 -5.06 35.65
C ASN A 151 26.94 -5.05 37.17
N THR A 152 25.98 -5.60 37.91
CA THR A 152 26.16 -5.97 39.33
C THR A 152 25.49 -7.33 39.51
N GLU A 153 26.35 -8.30 39.66
CA GLU A 153 26.06 -9.59 40.30
C GLU A 153 25.78 -9.38 41.80
N GLU A 154 24.97 -10.18 42.34
CA GLU A 154 25.08 -10.92 43.61
C GLU A 154 23.71 -11.19 44.23
N ASN A 155 23.39 -12.38 44.40
CA ASN A 155 23.10 -13.30 45.45
C ASN A 155 21.79 -14.04 45.23
#